data_208c3be2d77ef329ff7614de5174cb83
#
_entry.id   208c3be2d77ef329ff7614de5174cb83
#
_cell.length_a   1.000
_cell.length_b   1.000
_cell.length_c   1.000
_cell.angle_alpha   90.00
_cell.angle_beta   90.00
_cell.angle_gamma   90.00
#
_symmetry.space_group_name_H-M   'P 1'
#
loop_
_entity.id
_entity.type
_entity.pdbx_description
1 polymer ?
#
loop_
_entity_poly.entity_id
_entity_poly.type
_entity_poly.pdbx_seq_one_letter_code
_entity_poly.pdbx_strand_id
1 'polypeptide(L)'
;NQTLTFYDMADALWQEEETGNPAGALKNLMYRLRVFLKKNFGDEDFILTDHGSYRWNPRQDVAVDAEQFEQMFESAKQKTISEGEAIRKLKAALALYQGDFMTKVADMHWVMTLNTYYHSLYLNCVRYLCEYYVSTEKFEELEQLCSQALQWESLDEELYCYLIRALAGKNKISSALEVYENACRTLQQQLGICGLSKLKGVYDKLLRQNKRGNVQG
;
A
#
# COMPACT_ATOMS: atom_id res chain seq x y z
N ASN A 1 -22.09 4.90 0.55
CA ASN A 1 -22.70 5.61 -0.59
C ASN A 1 -22.74 7.12 -0.35
N GLN A 2 -21.64 7.76 -0.69
CA GLN A 2 -21.49 9.22 -0.58
C GLN A 2 -22.19 9.87 -1.79
N THR A 3 -22.94 10.93 -1.52
CA THR A 3 -23.53 11.79 -2.56
C THR A 3 -22.59 12.95 -2.78
N LEU A 4 -22.17 13.18 -4.02
CA LEU A 4 -21.30 14.31 -4.40
C LEU A 4 -22.14 15.37 -5.09
N THR A 5 -21.98 16.62 -4.68
CA THR A 5 -22.60 17.75 -5.36
C THR A 5 -21.82 18.11 -6.62
N PHE A 6 -22.42 18.92 -7.47
CA PHE A 6 -21.73 19.51 -8.61
C PHE A 6 -20.45 20.24 -8.18
N TYR A 7 -20.50 20.99 -7.08
CA TYR A 7 -19.37 21.77 -6.58
C TYR A 7 -18.24 20.87 -6.10
N ASP A 8 -18.55 19.79 -5.35
CA ASP A 8 -17.54 18.82 -4.89
C ASP A 8 -16.79 18.20 -6.07
N MET A 9 -17.54 17.84 -7.13
CA MET A 9 -16.94 17.24 -8.32
C MET A 9 -16.15 18.24 -9.15
N ALA A 10 -16.66 19.46 -9.29
CA ALA A 10 -15.97 20.51 -10.03
C ALA A 10 -14.66 20.90 -9.35
N ASP A 11 -14.68 21.04 -8.03
CA ASP A 11 -13.49 21.35 -7.22
C ASP A 11 -12.45 20.24 -7.32
N ALA A 12 -12.87 18.98 -7.22
CA ALA A 12 -11.96 17.84 -7.36
C ALA A 12 -11.32 17.71 -8.74
N LEU A 13 -12.03 18.10 -9.82
CA LEU A 13 -11.58 17.90 -11.20
C LEU A 13 -10.83 19.10 -11.78
N TRP A 14 -11.11 20.33 -11.30
CA TRP A 14 -10.60 21.57 -11.91
C TRP A 14 -10.13 22.59 -10.86
N GLN A 15 -9.30 22.18 -9.92
CA GLN A 15 -8.89 22.93 -8.70
C GLN A 15 -8.42 24.36 -8.93
N GLU A 16 -7.86 24.71 -10.07
CA GLU A 16 -7.39 26.07 -10.37
C GLU A 16 -7.44 26.40 -11.88
N GLU A 17 -7.89 25.47 -12.70
CA GLU A 17 -8.03 25.73 -14.13
C GLU A 17 -9.32 26.48 -14.40
N GLU A 18 -9.21 27.66 -14.99
CA GLU A 18 -10.34 28.45 -15.50
C GLU A 18 -11.03 27.69 -16.66
N THR A 19 -11.83 26.70 -16.31
CA THR A 19 -12.78 26.15 -17.27
C THR A 19 -13.88 27.17 -17.47
N GLY A 20 -13.94 27.78 -18.65
CA GLY A 20 -14.94 28.82 -18.96
C GLY A 20 -16.40 28.38 -18.76
N ASN A 21 -16.67 27.06 -18.66
CA ASN A 21 -17.98 26.51 -18.35
C ASN A 21 -17.87 25.16 -17.62
N PRO A 22 -17.58 25.13 -16.31
CA PRO A 22 -17.46 23.90 -15.52
C PRO A 22 -18.74 23.05 -15.53
N ALA A 23 -19.90 23.69 -15.55
CA ALA A 23 -21.20 22.97 -15.57
C ALA A 23 -21.41 22.19 -16.87
N GLY A 24 -21.08 22.77 -18.01
CA GLY A 24 -21.12 22.08 -19.29
C GLY A 24 -20.10 20.96 -19.40
N ALA A 25 -18.88 21.20 -18.91
CA ALA A 25 -17.81 20.22 -18.89
C ALA A 25 -18.17 19.00 -18.04
N LEU A 26 -18.70 19.20 -16.83
CA LEU A 26 -19.13 18.11 -15.95
C LEU A 26 -20.29 17.30 -16.56
N LYS A 27 -21.30 17.97 -17.11
CA LYS A 27 -22.42 17.28 -17.78
C LYS A 27 -21.93 16.40 -18.93
N ASN A 28 -21.00 16.87 -19.73
CA ASN A 28 -20.40 16.10 -20.82
C ASN A 28 -19.60 14.91 -20.30
N LEU A 29 -18.77 15.11 -19.25
CA LEU A 29 -18.00 14.07 -18.60
C LEU A 29 -18.92 12.98 -18.04
N MET A 30 -19.97 13.35 -17.32
CA MET A 30 -20.95 12.42 -16.76
C MET A 30 -21.74 11.66 -17.84
N TYR A 31 -22.06 12.32 -18.95
CA TYR A 31 -22.66 11.64 -20.10
C TYR A 31 -21.72 10.57 -20.67
N ARG A 32 -20.46 10.93 -20.94
CA ARG A 32 -19.46 10.00 -21.46
C ARG A 32 -19.20 8.83 -20.50
N LEU A 33 -19.15 9.09 -19.19
CA LEU A 33 -18.99 8.06 -18.16
C LEU A 33 -20.17 7.08 -18.17
N ARG A 34 -21.41 7.57 -18.24
CA ARG A 34 -22.60 6.71 -18.33
C ARG A 34 -22.60 5.85 -19.59
N VAL A 35 -22.24 6.43 -20.73
CA VAL A 35 -22.12 5.68 -22.00
C VAL A 35 -21.05 4.59 -21.87
N PHE A 36 -19.91 4.91 -21.25
CA PHE A 36 -18.84 3.94 -21.01
C PHE A 36 -19.31 2.81 -20.10
N LEU A 37 -19.95 3.12 -18.99
CA LEU A 37 -20.45 2.13 -18.03
C LEU A 37 -21.48 1.20 -18.67
N LYS A 38 -22.47 1.76 -19.38
CA LYS A 38 -23.49 0.96 -20.10
C LYS A 38 -22.86 0.04 -21.16
N LYS A 39 -21.89 0.54 -21.90
CA LYS A 39 -21.21 -0.25 -22.94
C LYS A 39 -20.42 -1.43 -22.39
N ASN A 40 -19.81 -1.30 -21.22
CA ASN A 40 -18.88 -2.30 -20.69
C ASN A 40 -19.50 -3.20 -19.61
N PHE A 41 -20.54 -2.74 -18.90
CA PHE A 41 -21.10 -3.44 -17.73
C PHE A 41 -22.60 -3.73 -17.82
N GLY A 42 -23.26 -3.34 -18.90
CA GLY A 42 -24.70 -3.57 -19.12
C GLY A 42 -25.52 -2.29 -19.15
N ASP A 43 -26.73 -2.37 -19.64
CA ASP A 43 -27.65 -1.20 -19.87
C ASP A 43 -28.33 -0.72 -18.56
N GLU A 44 -27.62 -0.78 -17.47
CA GLU A 44 -28.07 -0.37 -16.16
C GLU A 44 -27.67 1.08 -15.85
N ASP A 45 -28.44 1.74 -14.99
CA ASP A 45 -28.07 3.07 -14.49
C ASP A 45 -27.15 2.95 -13.28
N PHE A 46 -25.84 3.06 -13.49
CA PHE A 46 -24.82 3.00 -12.44
C PHE A 46 -24.75 4.27 -11.60
N ILE A 47 -25.06 5.42 -12.22
CA ILE A 47 -24.96 6.74 -11.57
C ILE A 47 -26.31 7.43 -11.60
N LEU A 48 -26.88 7.63 -10.41
CA LEU A 48 -28.11 8.39 -10.23
C LEU A 48 -27.80 9.87 -10.09
N THR A 49 -28.71 10.72 -10.61
CA THR A 49 -28.67 12.18 -10.42
C THR A 49 -29.93 12.62 -9.71
N ASP A 50 -29.78 13.39 -8.66
CA ASP A 50 -30.85 13.98 -7.91
C ASP A 50 -30.48 15.43 -7.53
N HIS A 51 -31.31 16.40 -7.97
CA HIS A 51 -31.15 17.84 -7.69
C HIS A 51 -29.71 18.38 -7.86
N GLY A 52 -28.99 17.95 -8.90
CA GLY A 52 -27.60 18.40 -9.18
C GLY A 52 -26.54 17.67 -8.38
N SER A 53 -26.90 16.62 -7.67
CA SER A 53 -25.98 15.73 -6.97
C SER A 53 -25.91 14.38 -7.67
N TYR A 54 -24.79 13.71 -7.52
CA TYR A 54 -24.47 12.42 -8.15
C TYR A 54 -24.14 11.39 -7.08
N ARG A 55 -24.60 10.14 -7.30
CA ARG A 55 -24.26 9.02 -6.43
C ARG A 55 -24.27 7.72 -7.22
N TRP A 56 -23.53 6.72 -6.75
CA TRP A 56 -23.68 5.37 -7.25
C TRP A 56 -25.09 4.84 -7.00
N ASN A 57 -25.60 4.08 -7.96
CA ASN A 57 -26.88 3.42 -7.78
C ASN A 57 -26.72 2.28 -6.76
N PRO A 58 -27.39 2.34 -5.60
CA PRO A 58 -27.25 1.32 -4.56
C PRO A 58 -27.84 -0.05 -4.97
N ARG A 59 -28.53 -0.14 -6.11
CA ARG A 59 -29.00 -1.41 -6.66
C ARG A 59 -27.91 -2.13 -7.47
N GLN A 60 -26.81 -1.45 -7.77
CA GLN A 60 -25.67 -2.03 -8.48
C GLN A 60 -24.65 -2.51 -7.47
N ASP A 61 -24.27 -3.77 -7.57
CA ASP A 61 -23.19 -4.34 -6.76
C ASP A 61 -21.85 -3.91 -7.36
N VAL A 62 -21.27 -2.87 -6.80
CA VAL A 62 -19.98 -2.30 -7.22
C VAL A 62 -18.97 -2.55 -6.13
N ALA A 63 -17.95 -3.33 -6.45
CA ALA A 63 -16.82 -3.57 -5.57
C ALA A 63 -15.65 -2.67 -5.99
N VAL A 64 -15.14 -1.88 -5.05
CA VAL A 64 -13.94 -1.06 -5.21
C VAL A 64 -12.81 -1.74 -4.46
N ASP A 65 -11.74 -2.08 -5.16
CA ASP A 65 -10.58 -2.79 -4.61
C ASP A 65 -9.91 -2.03 -3.45
N ALA A 66 -9.79 -0.71 -3.55
CA ALA A 66 -9.27 0.14 -2.50
C ALA A 66 -10.13 0.10 -1.22
N GLU A 67 -11.47 0.15 -1.35
CA GLU A 67 -12.38 0.00 -0.21
C GLU A 67 -12.31 -1.40 0.40
N GLN A 68 -12.20 -2.44 -0.44
CA GLN A 68 -12.02 -3.81 0.04
C GLN A 68 -10.72 -3.99 0.80
N PHE A 69 -9.62 -3.40 0.29
CA PHE A 69 -8.34 -3.39 0.97
C PHE A 69 -8.45 -2.79 2.38
N GLU A 70 -9.03 -1.59 2.48
CA GLU A 70 -9.24 -0.91 3.76
C GLU A 70 -10.12 -1.74 4.71
N GLN A 71 -11.24 -2.28 4.24
CA GLN A 71 -12.15 -3.11 5.04
C GLN A 71 -11.46 -4.37 5.56
N MET A 72 -10.65 -5.03 4.73
CA MET A 72 -9.87 -6.21 5.14
C MET A 72 -8.85 -5.83 6.20
N PHE A 73 -8.12 -4.73 6.03
CA PHE A 73 -7.17 -4.24 7.01
C PHE A 73 -7.82 -3.90 8.34
N GLU A 74 -8.89 -3.10 8.35
CA GLU A 74 -9.59 -2.72 9.57
C GLU A 74 -10.24 -3.93 10.27
N SER A 75 -10.78 -4.88 9.49
CA SER A 75 -11.32 -6.10 10.06
C SER A 75 -10.24 -7.01 10.66
N ALA A 76 -9.01 -6.99 10.12
CA ALA A 76 -7.89 -7.76 10.66
C ALA A 76 -7.40 -7.22 12.02
N LYS A 77 -7.65 -5.95 12.32
CA LYS A 77 -7.28 -5.31 13.60
C LYS A 77 -8.29 -5.53 14.72
N GLN A 78 -9.44 -6.12 14.43
CA GLN A 78 -10.46 -6.37 15.44
C GLN A 78 -9.99 -7.40 16.46
N LYS A 79 -10.14 -7.07 17.74
CA LYS A 79 -9.74 -7.96 18.87
C LYS A 79 -10.56 -9.26 18.95
N THR A 80 -11.64 -9.36 18.20
CA THR A 80 -12.60 -10.49 18.25
C THR A 80 -12.23 -11.65 17.33
N ILE A 81 -11.27 -11.46 16.40
CA ILE A 81 -10.86 -12.50 15.45
C ILE A 81 -9.59 -13.19 15.92
N SER A 82 -9.39 -14.44 15.46
CA SER A 82 -8.16 -15.18 15.72
C SER A 82 -6.98 -14.59 14.94
N GLU A 83 -5.76 -14.74 15.46
CA GLU A 83 -4.54 -14.33 14.78
C GLU A 83 -4.44 -14.91 13.36
N GLY A 84 -4.76 -16.21 13.21
CA GLY A 84 -4.75 -16.86 11.88
C GLY A 84 -5.74 -16.25 10.89
N GLU A 85 -6.89 -15.77 11.36
CA GLU A 85 -7.85 -15.06 10.53
C GLU A 85 -7.38 -13.66 10.17
N ALA A 86 -6.79 -12.94 11.13
CA ALA A 86 -6.18 -11.64 10.89
C ALA A 86 -5.09 -11.72 9.80
N ILE A 87 -4.20 -12.72 9.90
CA ILE A 87 -3.15 -12.96 8.90
C ILE A 87 -3.72 -13.26 7.52
N ARG A 88 -4.78 -14.08 7.43
CA ARG A 88 -5.43 -14.36 6.14
C ARG A 88 -6.02 -13.09 5.51
N LYS A 89 -6.67 -12.24 6.31
CA LYS A 89 -7.24 -10.96 5.85
C LYS A 89 -6.15 -9.99 5.39
N LEU A 90 -5.06 -9.85 6.13
CA LEU A 90 -3.93 -9.00 5.74
C LEU A 90 -3.26 -9.47 4.45
N LYS A 91 -3.09 -10.77 4.27
CA LYS A 91 -2.57 -11.32 3.00
C LYS A 91 -3.51 -11.05 1.83
N ALA A 92 -4.82 -11.21 2.03
CA ALA A 92 -5.81 -10.91 1.01
C ALA A 92 -5.86 -9.40 0.69
N ALA A 93 -5.72 -8.54 1.69
CA ALA A 93 -5.60 -7.10 1.50
C ALA A 93 -4.36 -6.76 0.65
N LEU A 94 -3.18 -7.28 1.00
CA LEU A 94 -1.96 -7.04 0.22
C LEU A 94 -2.06 -7.50 -1.23
N ALA A 95 -2.81 -8.56 -1.52
CA ALA A 95 -3.03 -9.02 -2.89
C ALA A 95 -3.84 -8.03 -3.75
N LEU A 96 -4.62 -7.14 -3.13
CA LEU A 96 -5.35 -6.08 -3.82
C LEU A 96 -4.48 -4.85 -4.11
N TYR A 97 -3.41 -4.63 -3.34
CA TYR A 97 -2.55 -3.48 -3.52
C TYR A 97 -1.58 -3.69 -4.70
N GLN A 98 -1.69 -2.86 -5.71
CA GLN A 98 -0.86 -2.92 -6.92
C GLN A 98 -0.03 -1.64 -7.15
N GLY A 99 0.21 -0.89 -6.08
CA GLY A 99 0.90 0.40 -6.12
C GLY A 99 -0.07 1.58 -6.19
N ASP A 100 0.45 2.72 -6.61
CA ASP A 100 -0.33 3.96 -6.72
C ASP A 100 -1.46 3.79 -7.75
N PHE A 101 -2.65 4.18 -7.35
CA PHE A 101 -3.80 4.18 -8.26
C PHE A 101 -3.92 5.50 -9.01
N MET A 102 -4.64 5.48 -10.14
CA MET A 102 -4.89 6.66 -10.97
C MET A 102 -3.61 7.40 -11.40
N THR A 103 -2.57 6.67 -11.76
CA THR A 103 -1.24 7.20 -12.11
C THR A 103 -1.25 8.24 -13.23
N LYS A 104 -2.28 8.24 -14.11
CA LYS A 104 -2.45 9.24 -15.18
C LYS A 104 -2.87 10.62 -14.70
N VAL A 105 -3.35 10.72 -13.47
CA VAL A 105 -3.83 11.95 -12.81
C VAL A 105 -3.26 12.05 -11.39
N ALA A 106 -2.06 11.51 -11.20
CA ALA A 106 -1.38 11.44 -9.90
C ALA A 106 -1.04 12.81 -9.31
N ASP A 107 -1.00 13.86 -10.14
CA ASP A 107 -0.78 15.25 -9.78
C ASP A 107 -2.00 15.94 -9.14
N MET A 108 -3.18 15.36 -9.27
CA MET A 108 -4.36 15.88 -8.60
C MET A 108 -4.25 15.72 -7.08
N HIS A 109 -4.50 16.79 -6.33
CA HIS A 109 -4.34 16.81 -4.87
C HIS A 109 -5.08 15.70 -4.13
N TRP A 110 -6.34 15.43 -4.49
CA TRP A 110 -7.11 14.36 -3.89
C TRP A 110 -6.56 12.96 -4.21
N VAL A 111 -5.98 12.77 -5.42
CA VAL A 111 -5.32 11.50 -5.79
C VAL A 111 -4.04 11.31 -4.97
N MET A 112 -3.21 12.35 -4.83
CA MET A 112 -2.02 12.33 -3.99
C MET A 112 -2.35 11.97 -2.53
N THR A 113 -3.41 12.58 -1.99
CA THR A 113 -3.87 12.31 -0.61
C THR A 113 -4.28 10.85 -0.45
N LEU A 114 -5.06 10.31 -1.38
CA LEU A 114 -5.50 8.93 -1.32
C LEU A 114 -4.35 7.94 -1.54
N ASN A 115 -3.42 8.22 -2.46
CA ASN A 115 -2.23 7.39 -2.66
C ASN A 115 -1.39 7.33 -1.38
N THR A 116 -1.14 8.47 -0.74
CA THR A 116 -0.42 8.52 0.54
C THR A 116 -1.14 7.71 1.62
N TYR A 117 -2.46 7.80 1.70
CA TYR A 117 -3.25 7.05 2.66
C TYR A 117 -3.16 5.53 2.43
N TYR A 118 -3.43 5.07 1.20
CA TYR A 118 -3.40 3.64 0.89
C TYR A 118 -1.98 3.05 0.94
N HIS A 119 -0.96 3.83 0.56
CA HIS A 119 0.43 3.42 0.74
C HIS A 119 0.78 3.23 2.22
N SER A 120 0.33 4.14 3.09
CA SER A 120 0.51 4.01 4.54
C SER A 120 -0.19 2.75 5.09
N LEU A 121 -1.41 2.45 4.63
CA LEU A 121 -2.10 1.21 5.01
C LEU A 121 -1.35 -0.04 4.53
N TYR A 122 -0.83 -0.01 3.30
CA TYR A 122 -0.01 -1.08 2.76
C TYR A 122 1.21 -1.37 3.64
N LEU A 123 1.98 -0.35 3.99
CA LEU A 123 3.15 -0.50 4.86
C LEU A 123 2.77 -1.03 6.25
N ASN A 124 1.63 -0.60 6.80
CA ASN A 124 1.13 -1.14 8.06
C ASN A 124 0.77 -2.62 7.96
N CYS A 125 0.14 -3.07 6.86
CA CYS A 125 -0.10 -4.50 6.59
C CYS A 125 1.21 -5.28 6.52
N VAL A 126 2.19 -4.76 5.78
CA VAL A 126 3.51 -5.38 5.62
C VAL A 126 4.20 -5.53 6.98
N ARG A 127 4.26 -4.47 7.79
CA ARG A 127 4.90 -4.50 9.11
C ARG A 127 4.25 -5.52 10.04
N TYR A 128 2.92 -5.56 10.08
CA TYR A 128 2.20 -6.55 10.90
C TYR A 128 2.55 -7.98 10.50
N LEU A 129 2.58 -8.27 9.20
CA LEU A 129 2.96 -9.59 8.70
C LEU A 129 4.44 -9.91 8.95
N CYS A 130 5.33 -8.92 8.85
CA CYS A 130 6.75 -9.09 9.19
C CYS A 130 6.93 -9.48 10.65
N GLU A 131 6.26 -8.79 11.58
CA GLU A 131 6.29 -9.13 13.02
C GLU A 131 5.78 -10.55 13.28
N TYR A 132 4.67 -10.91 12.66
CA TYR A 132 4.12 -12.26 12.73
C TYR A 132 5.10 -13.32 12.21
N TYR A 133 5.72 -13.09 11.04
CA TYR A 133 6.67 -14.06 10.48
C TYR A 133 7.96 -14.16 11.30
N VAL A 134 8.42 -13.08 11.91
CA VAL A 134 9.54 -13.11 12.85
C VAL A 134 9.18 -13.93 14.07
N SER A 135 8.00 -13.72 14.67
CA SER A 135 7.58 -14.41 15.89
C SER A 135 7.31 -15.92 15.68
N THR A 136 6.93 -16.28 14.46
CA THR A 136 6.66 -17.69 14.06
C THR A 136 7.80 -18.33 13.29
N GLU A 137 8.96 -17.67 13.19
CA GLU A 137 10.16 -18.14 12.48
C GLU A 137 9.91 -18.52 11.00
N LYS A 138 8.96 -17.87 10.35
CA LYS A 138 8.62 -18.08 8.94
C LYS A 138 9.51 -17.21 8.05
N PHE A 139 10.79 -17.55 8.02
CA PHE A 139 11.81 -16.72 7.38
C PHE A 139 11.72 -16.69 5.85
N GLU A 140 11.16 -17.71 5.21
CA GLU A 140 10.95 -17.73 3.76
C GLU A 140 9.89 -16.71 3.35
N GLU A 141 8.73 -16.73 4.03
CA GLU A 141 7.65 -15.78 3.79
C GLU A 141 8.07 -14.34 4.14
N LEU A 142 8.88 -14.18 5.19
CA LEU A 142 9.43 -12.88 5.57
C LEU A 142 10.36 -12.31 4.49
N GLU A 143 11.27 -13.13 3.94
CA GLU A 143 12.18 -12.73 2.86
C GLU A 143 11.40 -12.30 1.62
N GLN A 144 10.40 -13.09 1.20
CA GLN A 144 9.56 -12.79 0.05
C GLN A 144 8.79 -11.48 0.23
N LEU A 145 8.12 -11.31 1.39
CA LEU A 145 7.33 -10.12 1.69
C LEU A 145 8.20 -8.85 1.69
N CYS A 146 9.35 -8.89 2.39
CA CYS A 146 10.25 -7.72 2.44
C CYS A 146 10.84 -7.38 1.08
N SER A 147 11.22 -8.41 0.29
CA SER A 147 11.76 -8.20 -1.06
C SER A 147 10.75 -7.56 -2.00
N GLN A 148 9.47 -7.94 -1.90
CA GLN A 148 8.38 -7.31 -2.65
C GLN A 148 8.11 -5.87 -2.17
N ALA A 149 8.03 -5.67 -0.86
CA ALA A 149 7.75 -4.35 -0.30
C ALA A 149 8.85 -3.32 -0.63
N LEU A 150 10.11 -3.73 -0.64
CA LEU A 150 11.25 -2.89 -1.01
C LEU A 150 11.26 -2.44 -2.48
N GLN A 151 10.48 -3.08 -3.35
CA GLN A 151 10.28 -2.60 -4.72
C GLN A 151 9.42 -1.33 -4.78
N TRP A 152 8.48 -1.18 -3.81
CA TRP A 152 7.62 -0.02 -3.68
C TRP A 152 8.20 1.04 -2.74
N GLU A 153 8.88 0.60 -1.68
CA GLU A 153 9.41 1.46 -0.62
C GLU A 153 10.88 1.14 -0.37
N SER A 154 11.74 1.55 -1.29
CA SER A 154 13.17 1.28 -1.26
C SER A 154 13.94 2.05 -0.17
N LEU A 155 13.29 2.99 0.51
CA LEU A 155 13.91 3.84 1.53
C LEU A 155 13.47 3.52 2.96
N ASP A 156 12.70 2.44 3.17
CA ASP A 156 12.27 2.02 4.51
C ASP A 156 13.37 1.19 5.22
N GLU A 157 14.04 1.79 6.20
CA GLU A 157 15.08 1.15 7.03
C GLU A 157 14.56 -0.13 7.72
N GLU A 158 13.29 -0.13 8.12
CA GLU A 158 12.71 -1.24 8.89
C GLU A 158 12.49 -2.49 8.01
N LEU A 159 12.11 -2.31 6.77
CA LEU A 159 11.99 -3.41 5.80
C LEU A 159 13.34 -4.09 5.54
N TYR A 160 14.42 -3.31 5.42
CA TYR A 160 15.77 -3.89 5.35
C TYR A 160 16.14 -4.66 6.61
N CYS A 161 15.77 -4.15 7.79
CA CYS A 161 16.00 -4.87 9.04
C CYS A 161 15.28 -6.22 9.09
N TYR A 162 14.03 -6.28 8.60
CA TYR A 162 13.28 -7.54 8.50
C TYR A 162 13.90 -8.49 7.47
N LEU A 163 14.30 -7.99 6.30
CA LEU A 163 14.96 -8.80 5.28
C LEU A 163 16.28 -9.41 5.79
N ILE A 164 17.11 -8.63 6.49
CA ILE A 164 18.34 -9.11 7.10
C ILE A 164 18.03 -10.19 8.14
N ARG A 165 17.00 -10.02 8.97
CA ARG A 165 16.58 -11.05 9.95
C ARG A 165 16.12 -12.33 9.27
N ALA A 166 15.36 -12.22 8.16
CA ALA A 166 14.91 -13.37 7.38
C ALA A 166 16.10 -14.18 6.86
N LEU A 167 17.07 -13.51 6.23
CA LEU A 167 18.28 -14.14 5.70
C LEU A 167 19.13 -14.77 6.81
N ALA A 168 19.26 -14.09 7.94
CA ALA A 168 19.98 -14.62 9.09
C ALA A 168 19.32 -15.86 9.68
N GLY A 169 17.99 -15.87 9.81
CA GLY A 169 17.21 -17.03 10.27
C GLY A 169 17.33 -18.24 9.33
N LYS A 170 17.56 -17.98 8.03
CA LYS A 170 17.84 -19.01 7.02
C LYS A 170 19.33 -19.41 6.95
N ASN A 171 20.16 -18.93 7.87
CA ASN A 171 21.62 -19.13 7.89
C ASN A 171 22.35 -18.60 6.64
N LYS A 172 21.75 -17.64 5.91
CA LYS A 172 22.34 -16.98 4.73
C LYS A 172 23.08 -15.70 5.16
N ILE A 173 24.12 -15.84 5.98
CA ILE A 173 24.79 -14.70 6.62
C ILE A 173 25.45 -13.77 5.58
N SER A 174 26.10 -14.31 4.54
CA SER A 174 26.72 -13.51 3.49
C SER A 174 25.71 -12.62 2.78
N SER A 175 24.55 -13.18 2.40
CA SER A 175 23.46 -12.42 1.76
C SER A 175 22.88 -11.35 2.70
N ALA A 176 22.80 -11.63 3.99
CA ALA A 176 22.34 -10.65 4.98
C ALA A 176 23.32 -9.46 5.09
N LEU A 177 24.62 -9.70 5.00
CA LEU A 177 25.65 -8.66 4.99
C LEU A 177 25.59 -7.82 3.70
N GLU A 178 25.42 -8.45 2.54
CA GLU A 178 25.24 -7.74 1.26
C GLU A 178 24.01 -6.82 1.29
N VAL A 179 22.88 -7.30 1.84
CA VAL A 179 21.67 -6.49 2.00
C VAL A 179 21.93 -5.31 2.92
N TYR A 180 22.65 -5.51 4.03
CA TYR A 180 23.02 -4.42 4.94
C TYR A 180 23.84 -3.34 4.24
N GLU A 181 24.91 -3.73 3.51
CA GLU A 181 25.77 -2.79 2.78
C GLU A 181 25.00 -2.03 1.69
N ASN A 182 24.14 -2.72 0.95
CA ASN A 182 23.28 -2.10 -0.07
C ASN A 182 22.28 -1.12 0.54
N ALA A 183 21.65 -1.50 1.65
CA ALA A 183 20.72 -0.62 2.38
C ALA A 183 21.40 0.66 2.84
N CYS A 184 22.58 0.55 3.49
CA CYS A 184 23.36 1.70 3.92
C CYS A 184 23.72 2.63 2.76
N ARG A 185 24.14 2.07 1.63
CA ARG A 185 24.48 2.84 0.42
C ARG A 185 23.26 3.56 -0.15
N THR A 186 22.14 2.85 -0.32
CA THR A 186 20.90 3.41 -0.88
C THR A 186 20.37 4.55 0.00
N LEU A 187 20.24 4.30 1.30
CA LEU A 187 19.69 5.28 2.24
C LEU A 187 20.62 6.50 2.40
N GLN A 188 21.94 6.30 2.37
CA GLN A 188 22.89 7.42 2.40
C GLN A 188 22.83 8.27 1.12
N GLN A 189 22.75 7.63 -0.04
CA GLN A 189 22.70 8.33 -1.33
C GLN A 189 21.40 9.11 -1.53
N GLN A 190 20.27 8.56 -1.12
CA GLN A 190 18.95 9.13 -1.38
C GLN A 190 18.48 10.11 -0.29
N LEU A 191 18.79 9.83 0.97
CA LEU A 191 18.34 10.62 2.12
C LEU A 191 19.45 11.47 2.77
N GLY A 192 20.71 11.26 2.40
CA GLY A 192 21.85 11.92 3.05
C GLY A 192 22.05 11.52 4.52
N ILE A 193 21.37 10.48 5.00
CA ILE A 193 21.38 10.06 6.39
C ILE A 193 22.59 9.17 6.67
N CYS A 194 23.47 9.61 7.56
CA CYS A 194 24.54 8.80 8.14
C CYS A 194 24.13 8.33 9.54
N GLY A 195 24.28 7.03 9.81
CA GLY A 195 24.05 6.50 11.16
C GLY A 195 22.63 5.93 11.38
N LEU A 196 22.23 5.02 10.53
CA LEU A 196 20.99 4.24 10.62
C LEU A 196 21.05 3.33 11.85
N SER A 197 20.43 3.75 12.95
CA SER A 197 20.55 3.10 14.25
C SER A 197 19.91 1.72 14.30
N LYS A 198 18.79 1.52 13.60
CA LYS A 198 18.08 0.22 13.53
C LYS A 198 18.90 -0.80 12.73
N LEU A 199 19.39 -0.43 11.54
CA LEU A 199 20.25 -1.28 10.71
C LEU A 199 21.54 -1.66 11.43
N LYS A 200 22.20 -0.71 12.08
CA LYS A 200 23.41 -0.99 12.88
C LYS A 200 23.12 -1.97 14.01
N GLY A 201 22.00 -1.82 14.70
CA GLY A 201 21.61 -2.74 15.77
C GLY A 201 21.38 -4.18 15.28
N VAL A 202 20.83 -4.34 14.07
CA VAL A 202 20.65 -5.67 13.43
C VAL A 202 21.99 -6.24 12.99
N TYR A 203 22.86 -5.44 12.40
CA TYR A 203 24.20 -5.82 11.99
C TYR A 203 25.06 -6.31 13.16
N ASP A 204 25.07 -5.59 14.28
CA ASP A 204 25.81 -5.99 15.49
C ASP A 204 25.33 -7.34 16.05
N LYS A 205 24.03 -7.63 15.96
CA LYS A 205 23.46 -8.94 16.33
C LYS A 205 23.94 -10.05 15.40
N LEU A 206 23.95 -9.80 14.09
CA LEU A 206 24.46 -10.72 13.07
C LEU A 206 25.91 -11.11 13.33
N LEU A 207 26.78 -10.12 13.58
CA LEU A 207 28.20 -10.37 13.86
C LEU A 207 28.41 -11.23 15.11
N ARG A 208 27.60 -11.04 16.16
CA ARG A 208 27.66 -11.85 17.38
C ARG A 208 27.23 -13.29 17.13
N GLN A 209 26.21 -13.51 16.29
CA GLN A 209 25.76 -14.86 15.91
C GLN A 209 26.81 -15.60 15.09
N ASN A 210 27.41 -14.93 14.12
CA ASN A 210 28.46 -15.51 13.27
C ASN A 210 29.70 -15.91 14.06
N LYS A 211 30.13 -15.10 15.05
CA LYS A 211 31.25 -15.44 15.95
C LYS A 211 30.95 -16.67 16.82
N ARG A 212 29.72 -16.87 17.26
CA ARG A 212 29.31 -18.04 18.05
C ARG A 212 29.25 -19.32 17.22
N GLY A 213 28.83 -19.25 15.97
CA GLY A 213 28.82 -20.39 15.04
C GLY A 213 30.21 -20.88 14.67
N ASN A 214 31.19 -19.96 14.52
CA ASN A 214 32.59 -20.32 14.18
C ASN A 214 33.42 -20.85 15.33
N VAL A 215 32.92 -20.83 16.57
CA VAL A 215 33.65 -21.35 17.76
C VAL A 215 33.22 -22.79 18.08
N GLN A 216 32.18 -23.29 17.47
CA GLN A 216 31.65 -24.66 17.69
C GLN A 216 31.90 -25.64 16.52
N GLY A 217 32.61 -25.23 15.51
CA GLY A 217 33.08 -26.06 14.36
C GLY A 217 34.59 -26.15 14.35
#